data_cf61d52bedbe682bf55899e4ebc13e24
#
_entry.id   cf61d52bedbe682bf55899e4ebc13e24
#
_cell.length_a   1.000
_cell.length_b   1.000
_cell.length_c   1.000
_cell.angle_alpha   90.00
_cell.angle_beta   90.00
_cell.angle_gamma   90.00
#
_symmetry.space_group_name_H-M   'P 1'
#
loop_
_entity.id
_entity.type
_entity.pdbx_description
1 polymer ?
#
loop_
_entity_poly.entity_id
_entity_poly.type
_entity_poly.pdbx_seq_one_letter_code
_entity_poly.pdbx_strand_id
1 'polypeptide(L)'
;MRHFQNILTKQTMAVAVDFAADALRCIAIERAADGTWTRRVAFELPAAPLDRSMDDSALREFSAKVSEAGLNGCRCRVTIASHLFRMDMAQLPTMNEQELAASARFEAIDRFGVNAADVMIQHASLPCKTPGRCALLLLAVPLVIIRNATQAVLASGLSPCSIENAACAALHGAELRHAGLNTGMIAFMHIEPQQAVLLLLKDGQLQFVRSMQGDWSIAGEHEMAEDQNTTLNSIALEPEESDGAWRWSSLAEETLRCLRQACGESTWPDRMVVSGAPSSERELLDTLKGVCGIDSASVGSASWSNGNEELKSDTWAAALGAASLDIQTTSSKRAA
;
A
#
# COMPACT_ATOMS: atom_id res chain seq x y z
N MET A 1 43.19 7.17 15.58
CA MET A 1 42.29 6.00 15.50
C MET A 1 41.12 6.09 16.48
N ARG A 2 40.28 7.13 16.42
CA ARG A 2 39.12 7.32 17.32
C ARG A 2 37.84 7.82 16.59
N HIS A 3 37.72 7.60 15.25
CA HIS A 3 36.61 8.18 14.47
C HIS A 3 35.68 7.17 13.77
N PHE A 4 35.78 5.87 14.06
CA PHE A 4 34.93 4.84 13.42
C PHE A 4 33.97 4.11 14.36
N GLN A 5 33.80 4.55 15.62
CA GLN A 5 32.96 3.82 16.59
C GLN A 5 31.52 4.34 16.75
N ASN A 6 31.06 5.32 15.96
CA ASN A 6 29.72 5.91 16.13
C ASN A 6 28.73 5.64 14.99
N ILE A 7 28.92 4.61 14.18
CA ILE A 7 28.01 4.31 13.03
C ILE A 7 26.99 3.19 13.36
N LEU A 8 26.97 2.69 14.56
CA LEU A 8 25.91 1.79 15.04
C LEU A 8 24.93 2.51 15.97
N THR A 9 24.47 3.69 15.60
CA THR A 9 23.27 4.24 16.24
C THR A 9 22.12 3.31 15.88
N LYS A 10 21.59 2.61 16.89
CA LYS A 10 20.31 1.90 16.82
C LYS A 10 19.33 2.85 16.11
N GLN A 11 18.80 2.45 14.96
CA GLN A 11 17.74 3.21 14.33
C GLN A 11 16.56 3.19 15.31
N THR A 12 16.39 4.27 16.05
CA THR A 12 15.33 4.40 17.07
C THR A 12 14.06 4.94 16.45
N MET A 13 14.14 5.44 15.23
CA MET A 13 13.03 6.07 14.52
C MET A 13 12.96 5.56 13.09
N ALA A 14 11.74 5.27 12.63
CA ALA A 14 11.42 4.92 11.24
C ALA A 14 10.43 5.94 10.68
N VAL A 15 10.69 6.43 9.48
CA VAL A 15 9.87 7.44 8.81
C VAL A 15 9.33 6.87 7.51
N ALA A 16 8.05 7.10 7.22
CA ALA A 16 7.44 6.80 5.93
C ALA A 16 6.66 8.00 5.39
N VAL A 17 6.69 8.11 4.06
CA VAL A 17 5.90 9.08 3.29
C VAL A 17 5.03 8.28 2.33
N ASP A 18 3.73 8.51 2.37
CA ASP A 18 2.75 7.82 1.55
C ASP A 18 2.07 8.80 0.58
N PHE A 19 2.31 8.60 -0.70
CA PHE A 19 1.63 9.30 -1.78
C PHE A 19 0.37 8.50 -2.14
N ALA A 20 -0.63 8.57 -1.28
CA ALA A 20 -1.91 7.95 -1.53
C ALA A 20 -2.72 8.71 -2.58
N ALA A 21 -3.77 8.10 -3.11
CA ALA A 21 -4.63 8.73 -4.13
C ALA A 21 -5.42 9.92 -3.59
N ASP A 22 -5.75 9.90 -2.31
CA ASP A 22 -6.57 10.88 -1.60
C ASP A 22 -5.75 11.90 -0.79
N ALA A 23 -4.52 11.55 -0.37
CA ALA A 23 -3.70 12.40 0.48
C ALA A 23 -2.20 12.10 0.37
N LEU A 24 -1.38 13.08 0.79
CA LEU A 24 0.04 12.89 1.11
C LEU A 24 0.17 12.73 2.63
N ARG A 25 0.62 11.57 3.08
CA ARG A 25 0.77 11.26 4.50
C ARG A 25 2.22 11.07 4.89
N CYS A 26 2.62 11.58 6.04
CA CYS A 26 3.93 11.34 6.61
C CYS A 26 3.79 10.86 8.05
N ILE A 27 4.47 9.78 8.39
CA ILE A 27 4.48 9.21 9.73
C ILE A 27 5.91 8.94 10.19
N ALA A 28 6.17 9.24 11.45
CA ALA A 28 7.38 8.81 12.16
C ALA A 28 6.97 7.98 13.38
N ILE A 29 7.53 6.78 13.47
CA ILE A 29 7.40 5.89 14.62
C ILE A 29 8.75 5.78 15.32
N GLU A 30 8.73 5.72 16.65
CA GLU A 30 9.92 5.65 17.48
C GLU A 30 9.85 4.43 18.39
N ARG A 31 10.99 3.82 18.64
CA ARG A 31 11.10 2.69 19.55
C ARG A 31 11.23 3.18 20.97
N ALA A 32 10.27 2.87 21.84
CA ALA A 32 10.32 3.16 23.25
C ALA A 32 11.36 2.28 23.98
N ALA A 33 11.70 2.66 25.22
CA ALA A 33 12.70 1.95 26.02
C ALA A 33 12.33 0.49 26.33
N ASP A 34 11.04 0.20 26.42
CA ASP A 34 10.48 -1.16 26.62
C ASP A 34 10.49 -2.02 25.34
N GLY A 35 10.91 -1.42 24.21
CA GLY A 35 10.96 -2.07 22.92
C GLY A 35 9.69 -1.95 22.09
N THR A 36 8.64 -1.33 22.61
CA THR A 36 7.42 -1.04 21.85
C THR A 36 7.66 0.10 20.84
N TRP A 37 6.87 0.14 19.78
CA TRP A 37 6.90 1.22 18.81
C TRP A 37 5.75 2.16 19.06
N THR A 38 6.05 3.45 19.12
CA THR A 38 5.08 4.49 19.37
C THR A 38 5.10 5.51 18.25
N ARG A 39 3.95 6.09 17.94
CA ARG A 39 3.86 7.21 17.01
C ARG A 39 4.52 8.44 17.62
N ARG A 40 5.51 8.99 16.94
CA ARG A 40 6.13 10.27 17.30
C ARG A 40 5.40 11.43 16.65
N VAL A 41 5.16 11.31 15.34
CA VAL A 41 4.53 12.32 14.49
C VAL A 41 3.71 11.63 13.42
N ALA A 42 2.57 12.22 13.09
CA ALA A 42 1.83 11.94 11.87
C ALA A 42 1.16 13.23 11.38
N PHE A 43 1.23 13.50 10.10
CA PHE A 43 0.49 14.58 9.47
C PHE A 43 0.04 14.18 8.06
N GLU A 44 -1.03 14.82 7.64
CA GLU A 44 -1.65 14.62 6.33
C GLU A 44 -1.75 15.96 5.61
N LEU A 45 -1.54 15.94 4.31
CA LEU A 45 -1.67 17.04 3.38
C LEU A 45 -2.57 16.64 2.21
N PRO A 46 -3.12 17.59 1.45
CA PRO A 46 -3.85 17.26 0.23
C PRO A 46 -3.06 16.35 -0.70
N ALA A 47 -3.77 15.53 -1.48
CA ALA A 47 -3.15 14.61 -2.43
C ALA A 47 -2.17 15.33 -3.36
N ALA A 48 -1.02 14.71 -3.55
CA ALA A 48 0.02 15.21 -4.45
C ALA A 48 0.04 14.36 -5.72
N PRO A 49 -0.42 14.88 -6.87
CA PRO A 49 -0.35 14.15 -8.13
C PRO A 49 1.10 13.86 -8.50
N LEU A 50 1.39 12.61 -8.85
CA LEU A 50 2.74 12.18 -9.23
C LEU A 50 2.97 12.10 -10.74
N ASP A 51 1.95 12.28 -11.56
CA ASP A 51 2.05 12.40 -13.03
C ASP A 51 2.74 13.69 -13.48
N ARG A 52 2.83 14.67 -12.59
CA ARG A 52 3.55 15.94 -12.72
C ARG A 52 4.32 16.27 -11.45
N SER A 53 5.21 17.25 -11.53
CA SER A 53 5.91 17.75 -10.35
C SER A 53 4.92 18.39 -9.38
N MET A 54 5.14 18.18 -8.08
CA MET A 54 4.41 18.88 -7.03
C MET A 54 4.58 20.39 -7.19
N ASP A 55 3.52 21.16 -7.02
CA ASP A 55 3.59 22.61 -7.09
C ASP A 55 4.40 23.19 -5.91
N ASP A 56 4.93 24.40 -6.11
CA ASP A 56 5.82 25.05 -5.13
C ASP A 56 5.11 25.36 -3.79
N SER A 57 3.79 25.51 -3.79
CA SER A 57 3.00 25.76 -2.58
C SER A 57 2.89 24.51 -1.73
N ALA A 58 2.45 23.40 -2.34
CA ALA A 58 2.35 22.10 -1.68
C ALA A 58 3.73 21.61 -1.20
N LEU A 59 4.78 21.83 -1.99
CA LEU A 59 6.14 21.47 -1.61
C LEU A 59 6.64 22.27 -0.40
N ARG A 60 6.36 23.60 -0.35
CA ARG A 60 6.70 24.42 0.80
C ARG A 60 5.95 23.97 2.06
N GLU A 61 4.67 23.64 1.94
CA GLU A 61 3.88 23.14 3.06
C GLU A 61 4.42 21.81 3.57
N PHE A 62 4.71 20.87 2.68
CA PHE A 62 5.31 19.59 3.03
C PHE A 62 6.67 19.79 3.73
N SER A 63 7.54 20.63 3.18
CA SER A 63 8.85 20.94 3.77
C SER A 63 8.71 21.58 5.16
N ALA A 64 7.77 22.50 5.34
CA ALA A 64 7.49 23.13 6.62
C ALA A 64 7.06 22.08 7.67
N LYS A 65 6.13 21.20 7.33
CA LYS A 65 5.66 20.11 8.20
C LYS A 65 6.78 19.14 8.59
N VAL A 66 7.63 18.76 7.63
CA VAL A 66 8.81 17.91 7.89
C VAL A 66 9.77 18.60 8.85
N SER A 67 9.99 19.91 8.67
CA SER A 67 10.87 20.70 9.53
C SER A 67 10.30 20.87 10.94
N GLU A 68 9.02 21.23 11.07
CA GLU A 68 8.29 21.34 12.34
C GLU A 68 8.33 20.02 13.12
N ALA A 69 8.21 18.89 12.42
CA ALA A 69 8.29 17.56 13.00
C ALA A 69 9.73 17.15 13.42
N GLY A 70 10.74 17.93 13.06
CA GLY A 70 12.15 17.64 13.32
C GLY A 70 12.67 16.43 12.53
N LEU A 71 12.15 16.21 11.32
CA LEU A 71 12.48 15.05 10.48
C LEU A 71 13.52 15.36 9.39
N ASN A 72 14.06 16.58 9.32
CA ASN A 72 15.06 16.95 8.32
C ASN A 72 16.28 16.00 8.34
N GLY A 73 16.67 15.53 7.15
CA GLY A 73 17.77 14.59 6.98
C GLY A 73 17.44 13.15 7.35
N CYS A 74 16.24 12.87 7.88
CA CYS A 74 15.85 11.50 8.22
C CYS A 74 15.70 10.67 6.94
N ARG A 75 16.18 9.41 7.03
CA ARG A 75 15.87 8.42 5.99
C ARG A 75 14.39 8.05 6.09
N CYS A 76 13.74 7.92 4.95
CA CYS A 76 12.34 7.51 4.91
C CYS A 76 12.09 6.47 3.81
N ARG A 77 11.08 5.66 4.04
CA ARG A 77 10.45 4.82 3.02
C ARG A 77 9.32 5.58 2.36
N VAL A 78 9.13 5.33 1.08
CA VAL A 78 8.08 5.99 0.30
C VAL A 78 7.11 4.92 -0.18
N THR A 79 5.82 5.16 0.00
CA THR A 79 4.77 4.38 -0.64
C THR A 79 4.08 5.21 -1.71
N ILE A 80 3.64 4.54 -2.74
CA ILE A 80 2.93 5.15 -3.86
C ILE A 80 1.66 4.35 -4.09
N ALA A 81 0.56 5.06 -4.33
CA ALA A 81 -0.76 4.49 -4.58
C ALA A 81 -0.72 3.37 -5.62
N SER A 82 -1.45 2.30 -5.35
CA SER A 82 -1.38 1.05 -6.12
C SER A 82 -1.84 1.20 -7.57
N HIS A 83 -2.76 2.12 -7.85
CA HIS A 83 -3.27 2.37 -9.21
C HIS A 83 -2.18 2.90 -10.17
N LEU A 84 -1.08 3.44 -9.64
CA LEU A 84 0.07 3.90 -10.42
C LEU A 84 1.04 2.75 -10.79
N PHE A 85 0.81 1.56 -10.24
CA PHE A 85 1.57 0.36 -10.57
C PHE A 85 0.75 -0.58 -11.46
N ARG A 86 1.47 -1.31 -12.30
CA ARG A 86 0.96 -2.53 -12.90
C ARG A 86 1.58 -3.71 -12.17
N MET A 87 0.74 -4.64 -11.75
CA MET A 87 1.16 -5.84 -11.02
C MET A 87 0.53 -7.07 -11.65
N ASP A 88 1.32 -8.12 -11.83
CA ASP A 88 0.83 -9.43 -12.28
C ASP A 88 1.80 -10.53 -11.84
N MET A 89 1.34 -11.76 -11.91
CA MET A 89 2.16 -12.93 -11.64
C MET A 89 2.53 -13.64 -12.93
N ALA A 90 3.78 -14.07 -13.01
CA ALA A 90 4.27 -14.87 -14.12
C ALA A 90 4.90 -16.18 -13.64
N GLN A 91 4.87 -17.18 -14.51
CA GLN A 91 5.64 -18.43 -14.29
C GLN A 91 6.62 -18.60 -15.44
N LEU A 92 7.91 -18.60 -15.12
CA LEU A 92 9.00 -18.79 -16.06
C LEU A 92 9.69 -20.12 -15.82
N PRO A 93 10.41 -20.69 -16.80
CA PRO A 93 11.31 -21.80 -16.57
C PRO A 93 12.37 -21.45 -15.53
N THR A 94 12.86 -22.44 -14.78
CA THR A 94 14.00 -22.22 -13.87
C THR A 94 15.26 -21.89 -14.67
N MET A 95 15.91 -20.80 -14.30
CA MET A 95 17.11 -20.28 -14.96
C MET A 95 18.00 -19.58 -13.91
N ASN A 96 19.20 -19.17 -14.29
CA ASN A 96 20.05 -18.38 -13.40
C ASN A 96 19.47 -16.96 -13.16
N GLU A 97 19.99 -16.27 -12.14
CA GLU A 97 19.45 -14.97 -11.70
C GLU A 97 19.50 -13.89 -12.79
N GLN A 98 20.56 -13.85 -13.58
CA GLN A 98 20.70 -12.90 -14.69
C GLN A 98 19.70 -13.15 -15.82
N GLU A 99 19.53 -14.40 -16.21
CA GLU A 99 18.53 -14.80 -17.21
C GLU A 99 17.12 -14.54 -16.70
N LEU A 100 16.87 -14.84 -15.42
CA LEU A 100 15.58 -14.60 -14.79
C LEU A 100 15.21 -13.12 -14.79
N ALA A 101 16.14 -12.25 -14.41
CA ALA A 101 15.92 -10.80 -14.42
C ALA A 101 15.62 -10.26 -15.83
N ALA A 102 16.35 -10.74 -16.85
CA ALA A 102 16.11 -10.36 -18.23
C ALA A 102 14.75 -10.87 -18.74
N SER A 103 14.42 -12.13 -18.45
CA SER A 103 13.16 -12.76 -18.85
C SER A 103 11.97 -12.12 -18.13
N ALA A 104 12.08 -11.83 -16.84
CA ALA A 104 11.06 -11.13 -16.07
C ALA A 104 10.78 -9.74 -16.62
N ARG A 105 11.85 -9.01 -17.02
CA ARG A 105 11.70 -7.70 -17.66
C ARG A 105 10.97 -7.81 -18.99
N PHE A 106 11.33 -8.76 -19.82
CA PHE A 106 10.67 -8.99 -21.11
C PHE A 106 9.19 -9.36 -20.93
N GLU A 107 8.92 -10.30 -20.04
CA GLU A 107 7.56 -10.74 -19.71
C GLU A 107 6.69 -9.58 -19.20
N ALA A 108 7.25 -8.72 -18.35
CA ALA A 108 6.54 -7.55 -17.83
C ALA A 108 6.22 -6.53 -18.94
N ILE A 109 7.14 -6.29 -19.88
CA ILE A 109 6.92 -5.40 -21.02
C ILE A 109 5.78 -5.90 -21.87
N ASP A 110 5.79 -7.19 -22.20
CA ASP A 110 4.76 -7.82 -23.04
C ASP A 110 3.38 -7.81 -22.35
N ARG A 111 3.30 -8.29 -21.11
CA ARG A 111 2.05 -8.36 -20.35
C ARG A 111 1.42 -7.01 -20.07
N PHE A 112 2.23 -6.03 -19.74
CA PHE A 112 1.72 -4.72 -19.37
C PHE A 112 1.55 -3.78 -20.56
N GLY A 113 2.06 -4.14 -21.73
CA GLY A 113 2.01 -3.32 -22.93
C GLY A 113 2.71 -1.98 -22.74
N VAL A 114 3.86 -1.96 -22.04
CA VAL A 114 4.59 -0.74 -21.68
C VAL A 114 5.88 -0.61 -22.46
N ASN A 115 6.33 0.65 -22.67
CA ASN A 115 7.63 0.89 -23.23
C ASN A 115 8.72 0.76 -22.15
N ALA A 116 9.70 -0.09 -22.40
CA ALA A 116 10.82 -0.36 -21.49
C ALA A 116 11.64 0.87 -21.08
N ALA A 117 11.64 1.94 -21.92
CA ALA A 117 12.37 3.18 -21.63
C ALA A 117 11.64 4.09 -20.62
N ASP A 118 10.33 3.94 -20.48
CA ASP A 118 9.49 4.86 -19.71
C ASP A 118 9.07 4.30 -18.34
N VAL A 119 9.44 3.03 -18.05
CA VAL A 119 9.02 2.34 -16.84
C VAL A 119 10.17 1.72 -16.06
N MET A 120 10.06 1.73 -14.75
CA MET A 120 10.85 0.87 -13.87
C MET A 120 10.13 -0.46 -13.71
N ILE A 121 10.83 -1.54 -13.97
CA ILE A 121 10.33 -2.90 -13.80
C ILE A 121 11.12 -3.57 -12.68
N GLN A 122 10.41 -4.18 -11.76
CA GLN A 122 10.94 -5.00 -10.68
C GLN A 122 10.23 -6.35 -10.66
N HIS A 123 10.90 -7.35 -10.10
CA HIS A 123 10.30 -8.66 -9.86
C HIS A 123 10.70 -9.19 -8.50
N ALA A 124 9.85 -10.02 -7.92
CA ALA A 124 10.14 -10.78 -6.72
C ALA A 124 9.87 -12.26 -6.97
N SER A 125 10.79 -13.13 -6.57
CA SER A 125 10.61 -14.57 -6.65
C SER A 125 9.59 -15.03 -5.61
N LEU A 126 8.65 -15.86 -6.06
CA LEU A 126 7.60 -16.43 -5.23
C LEU A 126 7.77 -17.97 -5.17
N PRO A 127 7.24 -18.61 -4.13
CA PRO A 127 7.19 -20.05 -4.07
C PRO A 127 6.48 -20.66 -5.28
N CYS A 128 7.08 -21.64 -5.91
CA CYS A 128 6.51 -22.33 -7.06
C CYS A 128 6.47 -23.84 -6.80
N LYS A 129 5.30 -24.45 -6.98
CA LYS A 129 5.11 -25.88 -6.80
C LYS A 129 5.34 -26.68 -8.07
N THR A 130 5.41 -26.01 -9.22
CA THR A 130 5.60 -26.66 -10.53
C THR A 130 7.08 -26.96 -10.72
N PRO A 131 7.48 -28.22 -10.86
CA PRO A 131 8.88 -28.59 -11.10
C PRO A 131 9.43 -27.92 -12.36
N GLY A 132 10.66 -27.41 -12.29
CA GLY A 132 11.33 -26.75 -13.41
C GLY A 132 10.77 -25.35 -13.75
N ARG A 133 9.92 -24.79 -12.89
CA ARG A 133 9.42 -23.41 -13.02
C ARG A 133 9.68 -22.59 -11.78
N CYS A 134 9.74 -21.26 -11.95
CA CYS A 134 9.73 -20.27 -10.90
C CYS A 134 8.52 -19.36 -11.08
N ALA A 135 7.88 -18.98 -9.98
CA ALA A 135 6.82 -17.99 -9.96
C ALA A 135 7.41 -16.63 -9.60
N LEU A 136 6.92 -15.58 -10.23
CA LEU A 136 7.37 -14.20 -10.03
C LEU A 136 6.18 -13.30 -9.82
N LEU A 137 6.31 -12.36 -8.90
CA LEU A 137 5.53 -11.13 -8.90
C LEU A 137 6.26 -10.11 -9.80
N LEU A 138 5.57 -9.61 -10.80
CA LEU A 138 6.06 -8.55 -11.69
C LEU A 138 5.42 -7.23 -11.29
N LEU A 139 6.23 -6.18 -11.21
CA LEU A 139 5.77 -4.82 -10.94
C LEU A 139 6.36 -3.89 -11.99
N ALA A 140 5.54 -2.98 -12.50
CA ALA A 140 5.99 -1.89 -13.37
C ALA A 140 5.35 -0.58 -12.91
N VAL A 141 6.15 0.49 -12.91
CA VAL A 141 5.72 1.84 -12.56
C VAL A 141 6.37 2.84 -13.49
N PRO A 142 5.67 3.90 -13.98
CA PRO A 142 6.25 4.91 -14.82
C PRO A 142 7.43 5.63 -14.12
N LEU A 143 8.54 5.84 -14.85
CA LEU A 143 9.72 6.51 -14.31
C LEU A 143 9.44 7.95 -13.85
N VAL A 144 8.47 8.62 -14.48
CA VAL A 144 8.05 9.97 -14.08
C VAL A 144 7.50 9.97 -12.66
N ILE A 145 6.70 8.97 -12.28
CA ILE A 145 6.13 8.81 -10.95
C ILE A 145 7.24 8.67 -9.90
N ILE A 146 8.18 7.75 -10.14
CA ILE A 146 9.34 7.53 -9.24
C ILE A 146 10.16 8.82 -9.08
N ARG A 147 10.41 9.51 -10.19
CA ARG A 147 11.19 10.76 -10.19
C ARG A 147 10.49 11.85 -9.38
N ASN A 148 9.21 12.06 -9.63
CA ASN A 148 8.45 13.12 -8.96
C ASN A 148 8.31 12.84 -7.46
N ALA A 149 7.99 11.61 -7.06
CA ALA A 149 7.97 11.22 -5.64
C ALA A 149 9.33 11.42 -4.97
N THR A 150 10.42 10.97 -5.61
CA THR A 150 11.78 11.14 -5.09
C THR A 150 12.16 12.62 -4.95
N GLN A 151 11.86 13.44 -5.96
CA GLN A 151 12.17 14.87 -5.92
C GLN A 151 11.38 15.60 -4.84
N ALA A 152 10.08 15.30 -4.68
CA ALA A 152 9.24 15.89 -3.62
C ALA A 152 9.79 15.57 -2.23
N VAL A 153 10.16 14.30 -1.98
CA VAL A 153 10.72 13.86 -0.72
C VAL A 153 12.08 14.50 -0.43
N LEU A 154 12.98 14.55 -1.42
CA LEU A 154 14.28 15.20 -1.27
C LEU A 154 14.13 16.71 -1.01
N ALA A 155 13.26 17.38 -1.76
CA ALA A 155 13.01 18.80 -1.59
C ALA A 155 12.32 19.15 -0.25
N SER A 156 11.58 18.21 0.35
CA SER A 156 11.02 18.39 1.71
C SER A 156 12.07 18.27 2.82
N GLY A 157 13.30 17.89 2.51
CA GLY A 157 14.38 17.70 3.48
C GLY A 157 14.53 16.27 4.01
N LEU A 158 13.74 15.32 3.50
CA LEU A 158 13.87 13.89 3.81
C LEU A 158 14.82 13.18 2.83
N SER A 159 15.27 11.98 3.20
CA SER A 159 16.15 11.14 2.38
C SER A 159 15.48 9.82 2.03
N PRO A 160 14.91 9.65 0.82
CA PRO A 160 14.22 8.43 0.43
C PRO A 160 15.20 7.26 0.30
N CYS A 161 14.88 6.09 0.85
CA CYS A 161 15.72 4.91 0.81
C CYS A 161 15.08 3.71 0.09
N SER A 162 13.75 3.69 -0.04
CA SER A 162 13.00 2.74 -0.86
C SER A 162 11.70 3.36 -1.33
N ILE A 163 11.16 2.80 -2.41
CA ILE A 163 9.82 3.10 -2.92
C ILE A 163 9.07 1.78 -3.05
N GLU A 164 7.85 1.74 -2.56
CA GLU A 164 7.02 0.55 -2.47
C GLU A 164 5.60 0.82 -2.97
N ASN A 165 4.92 -0.22 -3.40
CA ASN A 165 3.48 -0.19 -3.70
C ASN A 165 2.69 -0.14 -2.39
N ALA A 166 1.64 0.69 -2.31
CA ALA A 166 0.84 0.89 -1.10
C ALA A 166 0.20 -0.42 -0.58
N ALA A 167 -0.32 -1.28 -1.45
CA ALA A 167 -0.92 -2.55 -1.04
C ALA A 167 0.11 -3.52 -0.43
N CYS A 168 1.33 -3.57 -1.00
CA CYS A 168 2.41 -4.38 -0.43
C CYS A 168 2.86 -3.84 0.93
N ALA A 169 2.99 -2.53 1.06
CA ALA A 169 3.33 -1.90 2.33
C ALA A 169 2.23 -2.13 3.39
N ALA A 170 0.96 -1.99 3.01
CA ALA A 170 -0.17 -2.24 3.90
C ALA A 170 -0.22 -3.70 4.40
N LEU A 171 0.10 -4.68 3.53
CA LEU A 171 0.23 -6.07 3.92
C LEU A 171 1.31 -6.25 5.00
N HIS A 172 2.50 -5.66 4.84
CA HIS A 172 3.56 -5.72 5.85
C HIS A 172 3.10 -5.14 7.20
N GLY A 173 2.35 -4.04 7.16
CA GLY A 173 1.76 -3.46 8.37
C GLY A 173 0.74 -4.37 9.05
N ALA A 174 -0.06 -5.08 8.25
CA ALA A 174 -1.03 -6.05 8.74
C ALA A 174 -0.35 -7.29 9.36
N GLU A 175 0.72 -7.81 8.75
CA GLU A 175 1.47 -8.96 9.27
C GLU A 175 2.04 -8.72 10.67
N LEU A 176 2.45 -7.50 10.97
CA LEU A 176 2.95 -7.14 12.31
C LEU A 176 1.86 -7.11 13.38
N ARG A 177 0.61 -6.89 12.99
CA ARG A 177 -0.53 -6.72 13.90
C ARG A 177 -1.35 -7.98 14.09
N HIS A 178 -1.41 -8.79 13.03
CA HIS A 178 -2.23 -9.98 12.98
C HIS A 178 -1.33 -11.22 12.89
N ALA A 179 -0.93 -11.76 14.04
CA ALA A 179 -0.11 -12.98 14.14
C ALA A 179 -0.63 -14.18 13.31
N GLY A 180 -1.91 -14.14 12.92
CA GLY A 180 -2.51 -15.20 12.12
C GLY A 180 -2.43 -15.01 10.61
N LEU A 181 -1.85 -13.94 10.06
CA LEU A 181 -1.68 -13.79 8.60
C LEU A 181 -0.64 -14.76 8.02
N ASN A 182 0.19 -15.33 8.87
CA ASN A 182 1.23 -16.28 8.47
C ASN A 182 0.80 -17.75 8.52
N THR A 183 -0.50 -18.04 8.72
CA THR A 183 -1.00 -19.42 8.80
C THR A 183 -2.29 -19.58 8.00
N GLY A 184 -2.42 -20.69 7.28
CA GLY A 184 -3.58 -21.01 6.47
C GLY A 184 -3.64 -20.21 5.15
N MET A 185 -4.82 -20.19 4.53
CA MET A 185 -5.10 -19.43 3.31
C MET A 185 -5.83 -18.12 3.67
N ILE A 186 -5.18 -17.01 3.41
CA ILE A 186 -5.69 -15.68 3.75
C ILE A 186 -5.88 -14.86 2.49
N ALA A 187 -7.03 -14.20 2.37
CA ALA A 187 -7.25 -13.12 1.41
C ALA A 187 -6.93 -11.79 2.11
N PHE A 188 -5.99 -11.03 1.58
CA PHE A 188 -5.72 -9.67 2.00
C PHE A 188 -6.16 -8.72 0.90
N MET A 189 -6.97 -7.72 1.23
CA MET A 189 -7.45 -6.71 0.29
C MET A 189 -7.06 -5.33 0.77
N HIS A 190 -6.37 -4.57 -0.09
CA HIS A 190 -6.11 -3.15 0.13
C HIS A 190 -6.97 -2.33 -0.82
N ILE A 191 -7.79 -1.43 -0.28
CA ILE A 191 -8.75 -0.63 -1.03
C ILE A 191 -8.31 0.83 -0.99
N GLU A 192 -8.07 1.38 -2.17
CA GLU A 192 -7.80 2.78 -2.43
C GLU A 192 -8.94 3.36 -3.30
N PRO A 193 -9.14 4.68 -3.38
CA PRO A 193 -10.26 5.26 -4.14
C PRO A 193 -10.39 4.77 -5.58
N GLN A 194 -9.28 4.51 -6.27
CA GLN A 194 -9.26 4.17 -7.69
C GLN A 194 -8.97 2.69 -7.97
N GLN A 195 -8.55 1.94 -6.96
CA GLN A 195 -8.13 0.55 -7.14
C GLN A 195 -8.23 -0.24 -5.85
N ALA A 196 -8.72 -1.46 -5.93
CA ALA A 196 -8.53 -2.46 -4.90
C ALA A 196 -7.50 -3.50 -5.35
N VAL A 197 -6.65 -3.96 -4.44
CA VAL A 197 -5.65 -5.00 -4.70
C VAL A 197 -5.94 -6.18 -3.80
N LEU A 198 -6.22 -7.33 -4.43
CA LEU A 198 -6.40 -8.61 -3.75
C LEU A 198 -5.11 -9.40 -3.78
N LEU A 199 -4.62 -9.80 -2.60
CA LEU A 199 -3.46 -10.66 -2.40
C LEU A 199 -3.92 -11.94 -1.71
N LEU A 200 -3.61 -13.11 -2.27
CA LEU A 200 -3.82 -14.38 -1.58
C LEU A 200 -2.52 -14.89 -1.01
N LEU A 201 -2.56 -15.20 0.27
CA LEU A 201 -1.42 -15.71 1.02
C LEU A 201 -1.72 -17.14 1.47
N LYS A 202 -0.75 -18.03 1.34
CA LYS A 202 -0.77 -19.35 1.94
C LYS A 202 0.42 -19.49 2.87
N ASP A 203 0.16 -19.66 4.15
CA ASP A 203 1.19 -19.75 5.19
C ASP A 203 2.20 -18.58 5.10
N GLY A 204 1.68 -17.35 4.95
CA GLY A 204 2.45 -16.12 4.80
C GLY A 204 3.13 -15.92 3.44
N GLN A 205 2.92 -16.82 2.48
CA GLN A 205 3.55 -16.73 1.16
C GLN A 205 2.54 -16.30 0.10
N LEU A 206 2.85 -15.27 -0.67
CA LEU A 206 2.02 -14.78 -1.76
C LEU A 206 1.82 -15.86 -2.83
N GLN A 207 0.56 -16.16 -3.14
CA GLN A 207 0.16 -17.14 -4.15
C GLN A 207 -0.52 -16.51 -5.35
N PHE A 208 -1.17 -15.36 -5.16
CA PHE A 208 -1.93 -14.69 -6.21
C PHE A 208 -2.02 -13.20 -5.91
N VAL A 209 -2.03 -12.38 -6.96
CA VAL A 209 -2.29 -10.94 -6.91
C VAL A 209 -3.26 -10.55 -8.02
N ARG A 210 -4.19 -9.65 -7.70
CA ARG A 210 -5.09 -9.07 -8.68
C ARG A 210 -5.41 -7.62 -8.32
N SER A 211 -5.25 -6.74 -9.30
CA SER A 211 -5.72 -5.36 -9.22
C SER A 211 -7.11 -5.25 -9.83
N MET A 212 -8.04 -4.65 -9.12
CA MET A 212 -9.42 -4.39 -9.52
C MET A 212 -9.62 -2.88 -9.61
N GLN A 213 -9.90 -2.38 -10.80
CA GLN A 213 -10.14 -0.95 -11.05
C GLN A 213 -11.60 -0.61 -10.73
N GLY A 214 -11.83 0.55 -10.10
CA GLY A 214 -13.15 1.02 -9.77
C GLY A 214 -13.09 2.31 -8.95
N ASP A 215 -14.23 2.95 -8.77
CA ASP A 215 -14.37 4.05 -7.80
C ASP A 215 -14.83 3.47 -6.46
N TRP A 216 -13.89 3.37 -5.54
CA TRP A 216 -14.08 2.85 -4.18
C TRP A 216 -14.00 3.95 -3.12
N SER A 217 -14.11 5.22 -3.52
CA SER A 217 -14.11 6.37 -2.60
C SER A 217 -15.33 6.32 -1.66
N ILE A 218 -15.16 6.80 -0.44
CA ILE A 218 -16.26 6.93 0.52
C ILE A 218 -17.12 8.13 0.10
N ALA A 219 -18.44 7.96 0.03
CA ALA A 219 -19.36 9.05 -0.30
C ALA A 219 -19.21 10.18 0.75
N GLY A 220 -18.92 11.39 0.28
CA GLY A 220 -18.69 12.57 1.13
C GLY A 220 -17.30 13.18 1.04
N GLU A 221 -16.29 12.49 0.52
CA GLU A 221 -14.93 13.05 0.36
C GLU A 221 -14.78 13.96 -0.88
N HIS A 222 -15.73 13.95 -1.82
CA HIS A 222 -15.70 14.75 -3.04
C HIS A 222 -16.42 16.12 -2.97
N GLU A 223 -17.10 16.47 -1.86
CA GLU A 223 -17.87 17.71 -1.79
C GLU A 223 -17.07 19.01 -1.57
N MET A 224 -15.73 18.95 -1.47
CA MET A 224 -14.90 20.15 -1.22
C MET A 224 -14.21 20.73 -2.46
N ALA A 225 -14.54 20.30 -3.66
CA ALA A 225 -13.99 20.83 -4.92
C ALA A 225 -15.06 21.25 -5.93
N GLU A 226 -16.21 21.75 -5.50
CA GLU A 226 -17.15 22.38 -6.43
C GLU A 226 -16.84 23.87 -6.60
N ASP A 227 -16.39 24.19 -7.81
CA ASP A 227 -16.29 25.48 -8.44
C ASP A 227 -17.59 26.29 -8.27
N GLN A 228 -17.52 27.44 -7.59
CA GLN A 228 -18.62 28.39 -7.44
C GLN A 228 -18.91 29.09 -8.77
N ASN A 229 -19.43 28.41 -9.76
CA ASN A 229 -20.10 29.08 -10.88
C ASN A 229 -20.87 28.11 -11.79
N THR A 230 -22.02 27.65 -11.38
CA THR A 230 -23.06 27.28 -12.36
C THR A 230 -24.43 27.31 -11.71
N THR A 231 -25.08 28.47 -11.81
CA THR A 231 -26.51 28.61 -11.55
C THR A 231 -27.25 28.02 -12.74
N LEU A 232 -27.73 26.81 -12.66
CA LEU A 232 -28.79 26.29 -13.53
C LEU A 232 -29.64 25.30 -12.72
N ASN A 233 -30.95 25.64 -12.66
CA ASN A 233 -32.02 24.84 -12.10
C ASN A 233 -31.96 23.38 -12.54
N SER A 234 -31.43 22.51 -11.71
CA SER A 234 -31.69 21.09 -11.76
C SER A 234 -32.57 20.75 -10.56
N ILE A 235 -33.72 20.17 -10.85
CA ILE A 235 -34.60 19.53 -9.88
C ILE A 235 -33.72 18.56 -9.10
N ALA A 236 -33.52 18.85 -7.81
CA ALA A 236 -32.83 17.94 -6.90
C ALA A 236 -33.69 16.68 -6.79
N LEU A 237 -33.30 15.66 -7.54
CA LEU A 237 -33.62 14.29 -7.17
C LEU A 237 -32.80 14.03 -5.90
N GLU A 238 -33.48 13.78 -4.79
CA GLU A 238 -32.81 13.33 -3.57
C GLU A 238 -31.93 12.15 -3.94
N PRO A 239 -30.63 12.10 -3.51
CA PRO A 239 -29.79 10.96 -3.77
C PRO A 239 -30.47 9.74 -3.14
N GLU A 240 -30.89 8.80 -3.96
CA GLU A 240 -31.37 7.51 -3.47
C GLU A 240 -30.26 6.91 -2.62
N GLU A 241 -30.59 6.44 -1.41
CA GLU A 241 -29.68 5.78 -0.43
C GLU A 241 -28.93 4.56 -0.99
N SER A 242 -28.98 4.31 -2.30
CA SER A 242 -28.52 3.08 -2.97
C SER A 242 -27.09 3.12 -3.56
N ASP A 243 -26.43 4.30 -3.63
CA ASP A 243 -25.15 4.38 -4.34
C ASP A 243 -23.98 3.63 -3.66
N GLY A 244 -24.01 3.47 -2.34
CA GLY A 244 -23.01 2.71 -1.60
C GLY A 244 -23.12 1.20 -1.82
N ALA A 245 -24.33 0.66 -1.73
CA ALA A 245 -24.58 -0.77 -1.73
C ALA A 245 -24.18 -1.47 -3.06
N TRP A 246 -24.45 -0.86 -4.22
CA TRP A 246 -24.07 -1.45 -5.51
C TRP A 246 -22.55 -1.47 -5.72
N ARG A 247 -21.83 -0.47 -5.22
CA ARG A 247 -20.37 -0.35 -5.28
C ARG A 247 -19.69 -1.52 -4.56
N TRP A 248 -20.10 -1.77 -3.32
CA TRP A 248 -19.56 -2.89 -2.55
C TRP A 248 -19.97 -4.25 -3.10
N SER A 249 -21.16 -4.36 -3.67
CA SER A 249 -21.61 -5.56 -4.39
C SER A 249 -20.73 -5.83 -5.61
N SER A 250 -20.43 -4.80 -6.42
CA SER A 250 -19.55 -4.93 -7.58
C SER A 250 -18.13 -5.36 -7.18
N LEU A 251 -17.56 -4.76 -6.13
CA LEU A 251 -16.25 -5.16 -5.59
C LEU A 251 -16.26 -6.61 -5.09
N ALA A 252 -17.30 -7.00 -4.36
CA ALA A 252 -17.42 -8.35 -3.81
C ALA A 252 -17.59 -9.41 -4.91
N GLU A 253 -18.35 -9.13 -5.96
CA GLU A 253 -18.50 -10.03 -7.12
C GLU A 253 -17.19 -10.19 -7.91
N GLU A 254 -16.46 -9.09 -8.13
CA GLU A 254 -15.14 -9.17 -8.75
C GLU A 254 -14.17 -9.96 -7.88
N THR A 255 -14.19 -9.73 -6.57
CA THR A 255 -13.40 -10.48 -5.60
C THR A 255 -13.71 -11.97 -5.67
N LEU A 256 -15.00 -12.34 -5.69
CA LEU A 256 -15.43 -13.74 -5.82
C LEU A 256 -14.91 -14.37 -7.11
N ARG A 257 -14.96 -13.64 -8.24
CA ARG A 257 -14.40 -14.13 -9.53
C ARG A 257 -12.90 -14.39 -9.41
N CYS A 258 -12.16 -13.45 -8.81
CA CYS A 258 -10.72 -13.60 -8.59
C CYS A 258 -10.38 -14.79 -7.70
N LEU A 259 -11.14 -14.96 -6.62
CA LEU A 259 -10.97 -16.09 -5.70
C LEU A 259 -11.22 -17.44 -6.40
N ARG A 260 -12.29 -17.54 -7.19
CA ARG A 260 -12.59 -18.75 -7.98
C ARG A 260 -11.48 -19.08 -8.97
N GLN A 261 -10.94 -18.07 -9.64
CA GLN A 261 -9.82 -18.23 -10.59
C GLN A 261 -8.55 -18.71 -9.88
N ALA A 262 -8.25 -18.15 -8.71
CA ALA A 262 -7.01 -18.42 -7.99
C ALA A 262 -7.02 -19.72 -7.20
N CYS A 263 -8.14 -20.03 -6.56
CA CYS A 263 -8.27 -21.14 -5.60
C CYS A 263 -8.80 -22.43 -6.25
N GLY A 264 -9.53 -22.34 -7.38
CA GLY A 264 -10.27 -23.47 -7.91
C GLY A 264 -11.34 -23.94 -6.91
N GLU A 265 -11.66 -25.25 -6.94
CA GLU A 265 -12.68 -25.83 -6.06
C GLU A 265 -12.13 -26.33 -4.70
N SER A 266 -10.80 -26.37 -4.54
CA SER A 266 -10.19 -27.16 -3.46
C SER A 266 -9.57 -26.38 -2.30
N THR A 267 -9.39 -25.07 -2.42
CA THR A 267 -8.65 -24.30 -1.39
C THR A 267 -9.23 -22.90 -1.28
N TRP A 268 -10.20 -22.72 -0.40
CA TRP A 268 -10.83 -21.41 -0.17
C TRP A 268 -10.10 -20.67 0.98
N PRO A 269 -10.03 -19.32 0.97
CA PRO A 269 -9.45 -18.59 2.08
C PRO A 269 -10.22 -18.81 3.38
N ASP A 270 -9.48 -19.00 4.47
CA ASP A 270 -10.05 -19.18 5.82
C ASP A 270 -10.67 -17.87 6.33
N ARG A 271 -10.13 -16.74 5.90
CA ARG A 271 -10.59 -15.40 6.25
C ARG A 271 -10.11 -14.36 5.25
N MET A 272 -10.74 -13.19 5.28
CA MET A 272 -10.33 -12.00 4.54
C MET A 272 -9.95 -10.88 5.50
N VAL A 273 -8.84 -10.21 5.22
CA VAL A 273 -8.41 -9.02 5.96
C VAL A 273 -8.42 -7.84 4.99
N VAL A 274 -9.12 -6.79 5.34
CA VAL A 274 -9.34 -5.61 4.51
C VAL A 274 -8.60 -4.41 5.11
N SER A 275 -7.91 -3.65 4.28
CA SER A 275 -7.22 -2.41 4.64
C SER A 275 -7.53 -1.29 3.64
N GLY A 276 -7.22 -0.05 4.01
CA GLY A 276 -7.56 1.15 3.26
C GLY A 276 -8.75 1.90 3.89
N ALA A 277 -9.04 3.11 3.41
CA ALA A 277 -10.04 3.99 4.04
C ALA A 277 -11.42 3.34 4.26
N PRO A 278 -11.98 2.59 3.28
CA PRO A 278 -13.31 1.97 3.45
C PRO A 278 -13.32 0.72 4.32
N SER A 279 -12.18 0.20 4.76
CA SER A 279 -12.10 -1.11 5.42
C SER A 279 -12.83 -1.18 6.76
N SER A 280 -13.11 -0.03 7.39
CA SER A 280 -13.90 0.07 8.62
C SER A 280 -15.41 0.13 8.37
N GLU A 281 -15.86 0.25 7.12
CA GLU A 281 -17.29 0.26 6.80
C GLU A 281 -17.90 -1.13 6.98
N ARG A 282 -18.89 -1.20 7.87
CA ARG A 282 -19.57 -2.45 8.17
C ARG A 282 -20.28 -3.03 6.95
N GLU A 283 -20.89 -2.18 6.14
CA GLU A 283 -21.60 -2.58 4.92
C GLU A 283 -20.67 -3.29 3.93
N LEU A 284 -19.45 -2.78 3.72
CA LEU A 284 -18.43 -3.41 2.91
C LEU A 284 -18.08 -4.81 3.43
N LEU A 285 -17.80 -4.92 4.73
CA LEU A 285 -17.40 -6.19 5.34
C LEU A 285 -18.53 -7.22 5.29
N ASP A 286 -19.77 -6.81 5.57
CA ASP A 286 -20.95 -7.68 5.51
C ASP A 286 -21.23 -8.13 4.06
N THR A 287 -21.04 -7.24 3.06
CA THR A 287 -21.21 -7.56 1.64
C THR A 287 -20.14 -8.55 1.16
N LEU A 288 -18.87 -8.32 1.50
CA LEU A 288 -17.78 -9.25 1.17
C LEU A 288 -18.03 -10.63 1.78
N LYS A 289 -18.44 -10.67 3.05
CA LYS A 289 -18.80 -11.91 3.73
C LYS A 289 -19.99 -12.60 3.07
N GLY A 290 -21.05 -11.88 2.74
CA GLY A 290 -22.25 -12.42 2.11
C GLY A 290 -21.99 -13.00 0.72
N VAL A 291 -21.21 -12.30 -0.12
CA VAL A 291 -20.93 -12.71 -1.50
C VAL A 291 -19.82 -13.77 -1.58
N CYS A 292 -18.71 -13.56 -0.88
CA CYS A 292 -17.55 -14.45 -0.94
C CYS A 292 -17.66 -15.66 0.00
N GLY A 293 -18.57 -15.63 1.00
CA GLY A 293 -18.68 -16.69 2.01
C GLY A 293 -17.49 -16.79 2.96
N ILE A 294 -16.72 -15.68 3.13
CA ILE A 294 -15.49 -15.64 3.92
C ILE A 294 -15.66 -14.60 5.02
N ASP A 295 -15.30 -14.95 6.26
CA ASP A 295 -15.28 -13.98 7.35
C ASP A 295 -14.30 -12.85 7.03
N SER A 296 -14.84 -11.63 6.96
CA SER A 296 -14.10 -10.41 6.57
C SER A 296 -13.93 -9.52 7.79
N ALA A 297 -12.71 -9.01 7.97
CA ALA A 297 -12.39 -8.09 9.06
C ALA A 297 -11.45 -6.98 8.57
N SER A 298 -11.64 -5.77 9.08
CA SER A 298 -10.67 -4.68 8.89
C SER A 298 -9.34 -5.03 9.57
N VAL A 299 -8.24 -4.49 9.03
CA VAL A 299 -6.92 -4.50 9.70
C VAL A 299 -7.03 -3.92 11.11
N GLY A 300 -8.04 -3.11 11.33
CA GLY A 300 -8.41 -2.55 12.61
C GLY A 300 -7.48 -1.45 13.10
N SER A 301 -8.02 -0.58 13.95
CA SER A 301 -7.25 0.40 14.71
C SER A 301 -6.46 -0.33 15.79
N ALA A 302 -5.32 -0.93 15.46
CA ALA A 302 -4.36 -1.22 16.51
C ALA A 302 -4.05 0.13 17.16
N SER A 303 -4.36 0.25 18.44
CA SER A 303 -4.08 1.45 19.22
C SER A 303 -2.57 1.73 19.23
N TRP A 304 -2.12 2.54 18.29
CA TRP A 304 -0.83 3.21 18.40
C TRP A 304 -1.01 4.32 19.44
N SER A 305 -1.46 3.90 20.63
CA SER A 305 -1.83 4.81 21.70
C SER A 305 -0.60 5.37 22.36
N ASN A 306 -0.22 6.56 21.98
CA ASN A 306 0.33 7.53 22.90
C ASN A 306 -0.22 8.91 22.52
N GLY A 307 -1.30 9.31 23.13
CA GLY A 307 -1.89 10.63 22.99
C GLY A 307 -3.28 10.62 22.35
N ASN A 308 -4.06 11.58 22.68
CA ASN A 308 -5.49 11.77 22.50
C ASN A 308 -6.07 11.76 21.06
N GLU A 309 -5.30 11.35 20.04
CA GLU A 309 -5.78 11.20 18.66
C GLU A 309 -5.49 9.77 18.18
N GLU A 310 -6.56 8.99 18.04
CA GLU A 310 -6.54 7.73 17.30
C GLU A 310 -6.28 8.04 15.82
N LEU A 311 -5.11 7.62 15.29
CA LEU A 311 -4.98 7.49 13.84
C LEU A 311 -6.01 6.45 13.40
N LYS A 312 -6.89 6.81 12.48
CA LYS A 312 -7.71 5.83 11.76
C LYS A 312 -6.73 4.94 10.99
N SER A 313 -6.34 3.83 11.59
CA SER A 313 -5.22 3.00 11.14
C SER A 313 -5.39 2.47 9.72
N ASP A 314 -6.64 2.36 9.27
CA ASP A 314 -6.96 1.84 7.95
C ASP A 314 -6.51 2.80 6.85
N THR A 315 -6.71 4.11 7.03
CA THR A 315 -6.23 5.15 6.13
C THR A 315 -4.69 5.23 6.10
N TRP A 316 -4.03 4.91 7.23
CA TRP A 316 -2.57 4.96 7.39
C TRP A 316 -1.88 3.62 7.16
N ALA A 317 -2.60 2.59 6.71
CA ALA A 317 -2.08 1.22 6.61
C ALA A 317 -0.79 1.12 5.78
N ALA A 318 -0.72 1.79 4.63
CA ALA A 318 0.45 1.79 3.76
C ALA A 318 1.64 2.51 4.42
N ALA A 319 1.44 3.72 4.95
CA ALA A 319 2.48 4.49 5.63
C ALA A 319 3.04 3.75 6.86
N LEU A 320 2.16 3.18 7.69
CA LEU A 320 2.54 2.38 8.84
C LEU A 320 3.29 1.12 8.45
N GLY A 321 2.84 0.44 7.40
CA GLY A 321 3.49 -0.75 6.86
C GLY A 321 4.90 -0.46 6.38
N ALA A 322 5.08 0.59 5.60
CA ALA A 322 6.39 1.00 5.12
C ALA A 322 7.33 1.38 6.28
N ALA A 323 6.88 2.18 7.26
CA ALA A 323 7.68 2.52 8.42
C ALA A 323 8.11 1.26 9.20
N SER A 324 7.24 0.26 9.28
CA SER A 324 7.48 -0.97 10.04
C SER A 324 8.56 -1.89 9.45
N LEU A 325 8.83 -1.82 8.14
CA LEU A 325 9.87 -2.62 7.48
C LEU A 325 11.28 -2.31 8.01
N ASP A 326 11.56 -1.10 8.44
CA ASP A 326 12.85 -0.76 9.05
C ASP A 326 13.03 -1.44 10.42
N ILE A 327 11.93 -1.83 11.05
CA ILE A 327 11.91 -2.56 12.32
C ILE A 327 12.37 -4.00 12.14
N GLN A 328 11.88 -4.69 11.10
CA GLN A 328 12.17 -6.09 10.83
C GLN A 328 13.62 -6.31 10.42
N THR A 329 14.18 -5.43 9.58
CA THR A 329 15.57 -5.54 9.13
C THR A 329 16.59 -5.40 10.26
N THR A 330 16.25 -4.72 11.35
CA THR A 330 17.11 -4.61 12.55
C THR A 330 17.02 -5.83 13.47
N SER A 331 15.92 -6.59 13.47
CA SER A 331 15.76 -7.77 14.31
C SER A 331 16.38 -9.04 13.66
N SER A 332 16.26 -9.20 12.33
CA SER A 332 16.84 -10.35 11.62
C SER A 332 18.37 -10.33 11.57
N LYS A 333 19.01 -9.16 11.58
CA LYS A 333 20.48 -9.01 11.71
C LYS A 333 21.03 -9.34 13.11
N ARG A 334 20.18 -9.59 14.11
CA ARG A 334 20.58 -10.01 15.45
C ARG A 334 20.47 -11.51 15.67
N ALA A 335 19.79 -12.23 14.79
CA ALA A 335 19.60 -13.69 14.88
C ALA A 335 20.56 -14.49 13.99
N ALA A 336 21.41 -13.82 13.21
CA ALA A 336 22.50 -14.37 12.41
C ALA A 336 23.86 -13.93 12.99
#